data_ee58275da4ad8eebe05df68cefcc11d0
#
_entry.id   ee58275da4ad8eebe05df68cefcc11d0
#
_cell.length_a   1.000
_cell.length_b   1.000
_cell.length_c   1.000
_cell.angle_alpha   90.00
_cell.angle_beta   90.00
_cell.angle_gamma   90.00
#
_symmetry.space_group_name_H-M   'P 1'
#
loop_
_entity.id
_entity.type
_entity.pdbx_description
1 polymer ?
#
loop_
_entity_poly.entity_id
_entity_poly.type
_entity_poly.pdbx_seq_one_letter_code
_entity_poly.pdbx_strand_id
1 'polypeptide(L)'
;MTLIEILTVIVIISILAILFISVSNALPQRAEGAKCLANMKSLQGCLTFYISDVGHWPQEPPEILDNENACEDWWLNVLAPYGATPETWMCPTIKRLVCNKTKDGRPKIHYTPTMFDANPMTPYKWSTQPWLIEIGNMHGGGANICFPDGSIRSMDEVAGPG
;
A
#
# COMPACT_ATOMS: atom_id res chain seq x y z
N MET A 1 -29.89 -12.42 45.74
CA MET A 1 -29.94 -12.26 44.27
C MET A 1 -31.25 -12.81 43.78
N THR A 2 -32.01 -12.00 43.07
CA THR A 2 -33.31 -12.41 42.53
C THR A 2 -33.12 -12.97 41.11
N LEU A 3 -34.02 -13.83 40.69
CA LEU A 3 -33.98 -14.45 39.36
C LEU A 3 -34.02 -13.39 38.24
N ILE A 4 -34.69 -12.27 38.49
CA ILE A 4 -34.78 -11.14 37.53
C ILE A 4 -33.43 -10.39 37.39
N GLU A 5 -32.65 -10.27 38.46
CA GLU A 5 -31.32 -9.64 38.39
C GLU A 5 -30.37 -10.44 37.51
N ILE A 6 -30.37 -11.76 37.60
CA ILE A 6 -29.56 -12.61 36.73
C ILE A 6 -30.05 -12.53 35.30
N LEU A 7 -31.36 -12.54 35.04
CA LEU A 7 -31.95 -12.43 33.71
C LEU A 7 -31.53 -11.13 33.03
N THR A 8 -31.62 -10.01 33.72
CA THR A 8 -31.22 -8.71 33.14
C THR A 8 -29.73 -8.64 32.79
N VAL A 9 -28.87 -9.20 33.62
CA VAL A 9 -27.42 -9.25 33.36
C VAL A 9 -27.10 -10.07 32.11
N ILE A 10 -27.68 -11.27 31.96
CA ILE A 10 -27.40 -12.11 30.79
C ILE A 10 -27.95 -11.48 29.48
N VAL A 11 -29.06 -10.76 29.53
CA VAL A 11 -29.60 -10.02 28.38
C VAL A 11 -28.62 -8.91 27.96
N ILE A 12 -28.12 -8.11 28.92
CA ILE A 12 -27.17 -7.02 28.63
C ILE A 12 -25.87 -7.59 28.06
N ILE A 13 -25.30 -8.63 28.67
CA ILE A 13 -24.07 -9.27 28.18
C ILE A 13 -24.28 -9.82 26.76
N SER A 14 -25.44 -10.42 26.47
CA SER A 14 -25.74 -10.95 25.14
C SER A 14 -25.79 -9.84 24.07
N ILE A 15 -26.40 -8.71 24.37
CA ILE A 15 -26.46 -7.56 23.47
C ILE A 15 -25.05 -7.00 23.22
N LEU A 16 -24.26 -6.82 24.29
CA LEU A 16 -22.87 -6.34 24.17
C LEU A 16 -22.00 -7.28 23.36
N ALA A 17 -22.14 -8.61 23.56
CA ALA A 17 -21.40 -9.62 22.81
C ALA A 17 -21.71 -9.57 21.31
N ILE A 18 -22.98 -9.43 20.93
CA ILE A 18 -23.39 -9.31 19.51
C ILE A 18 -22.78 -8.07 18.86
N LEU A 19 -22.83 -6.93 19.54
CA LEU A 19 -22.24 -5.68 19.04
C LEU A 19 -20.72 -5.79 18.89
N PHE A 20 -20.03 -6.43 19.84
CA PHE A 20 -18.60 -6.62 19.81
C PHE A 20 -18.14 -7.51 18.64
N ILE A 21 -18.85 -8.61 18.38
CA ILE A 21 -18.54 -9.52 17.26
C ILE A 21 -18.70 -8.83 15.92
N SER A 22 -19.73 -8.01 15.74
CA SER A 22 -19.99 -7.29 14.49
C SER A 22 -18.87 -6.28 14.13
N VAL A 23 -18.29 -5.62 15.13
CA VAL A 23 -17.21 -4.65 14.96
C VAL A 23 -15.87 -5.34 14.68
N SER A 24 -15.60 -6.47 15.32
CA SER A 24 -14.30 -7.17 15.26
C SER A 24 -13.92 -7.65 13.85
N ASN A 25 -14.88 -7.93 12.97
CA ASN A 25 -14.61 -8.45 11.63
C ASN A 25 -14.25 -7.35 10.61
N ALA A 26 -14.69 -6.12 10.81
CA ALA A 26 -14.44 -4.99 9.89
C ALA A 26 -13.16 -4.21 10.21
N LEU A 27 -12.72 -4.21 11.45
CA LEU A 27 -11.56 -3.45 11.92
C LEU A 27 -10.23 -3.86 11.26
N PRO A 28 -9.89 -5.16 11.11
CA PRO A 28 -8.63 -5.56 10.52
C PRO A 28 -8.47 -5.09 9.07
N GLN A 29 -9.53 -5.18 8.26
CA GLN A 29 -9.47 -4.77 6.84
C GLN A 29 -9.25 -3.26 6.70
N ARG A 30 -9.90 -2.45 7.53
CA ARG A 30 -9.70 -0.99 7.54
C ARG A 30 -8.29 -0.62 8.01
N ALA A 31 -7.76 -1.31 9.01
CA ALA A 31 -6.41 -1.11 9.49
C ALA A 31 -5.35 -1.50 8.45
N GLU A 32 -5.55 -2.61 7.73
CA GLU A 32 -4.68 -3.02 6.63
C GLU A 32 -4.70 -1.99 5.49
N GLY A 33 -5.89 -1.48 5.09
CA GLY A 33 -6.01 -0.42 4.10
C GLY A 33 -5.29 0.87 4.51
N ALA A 34 -5.48 1.31 5.74
CA ALA A 34 -4.79 2.49 6.28
C ALA A 34 -3.25 2.29 6.28
N LYS A 35 -2.77 1.09 6.63
CA LYS A 35 -1.34 0.76 6.58
C LYS A 35 -0.80 0.76 5.16
N CYS A 36 -1.59 0.27 4.18
CA CYS A 36 -1.23 0.30 2.77
C CYS A 36 -1.01 1.73 2.27
N LEU A 37 -1.96 2.64 2.56
CA LEU A 37 -1.83 4.06 2.22
C LEU A 37 -0.62 4.72 2.91
N ALA A 38 -0.38 4.39 4.19
CA ALA A 38 0.78 4.89 4.92
C ALA A 38 2.11 4.41 4.31
N ASN A 39 2.17 3.15 3.86
CA ASN A 39 3.33 2.60 3.19
C ASN A 39 3.61 3.33 1.86
N MET A 40 2.58 3.52 1.02
CA MET A 40 2.72 4.28 -0.24
C MET A 40 3.21 5.71 0.01
N LYS A 41 2.67 6.37 1.03
CA LYS A 41 3.09 7.73 1.41
C LYS A 41 4.54 7.77 1.90
N SER A 42 4.98 6.76 2.64
CA SER A 42 6.36 6.61 3.07
C SER A 42 7.30 6.43 1.87
N LEU A 43 6.95 5.57 0.91
CA LEU A 43 7.73 5.37 -0.31
C LEU A 43 7.80 6.64 -1.17
N GLN A 44 6.70 7.39 -1.29
CA GLN A 44 6.69 8.69 -1.97
C GLN A 44 7.66 9.67 -1.30
N GLY A 45 7.72 9.69 0.03
CA GLY A 45 8.71 10.46 0.78
C GLY A 45 10.14 10.02 0.48
N CYS A 46 10.41 8.70 0.46
CA CYS A 46 11.73 8.15 0.12
C CYS A 46 12.16 8.55 -1.31
N LEU A 47 11.25 8.48 -2.28
CA LEU A 47 11.49 8.95 -3.66
C LEU A 47 11.79 10.44 -3.72
N THR A 48 11.06 11.25 -2.96
CA THR A 48 11.31 12.70 -2.87
C THR A 48 12.70 12.99 -2.32
N PHE A 49 13.11 12.29 -1.26
CA PHE A 49 14.48 12.43 -0.71
C PHE A 49 15.53 11.96 -1.70
N TYR A 50 15.32 10.83 -2.38
CA TYR A 50 16.22 10.36 -3.42
C TYR A 50 16.41 11.41 -4.53
N ILE A 51 15.30 11.96 -5.08
CA ILE A 51 15.37 12.96 -6.14
C ILE A 51 16.06 14.23 -5.66
N SER A 52 15.85 14.62 -4.41
CA SER A 52 16.53 15.80 -3.82
C SER A 52 18.03 15.60 -3.66
N ASP A 53 18.48 14.38 -3.38
CA ASP A 53 19.89 14.03 -3.15
C ASP A 53 20.63 13.75 -4.47
N VAL A 54 20.04 12.92 -5.34
CA VAL A 54 20.66 12.43 -6.59
C VAL A 54 20.38 13.37 -7.78
N GLY A 55 19.31 14.15 -7.71
CA GLY A 55 18.96 15.13 -8.73
C GLY A 55 18.08 14.59 -9.87
N HIS A 56 17.69 13.31 -9.86
CA HIS A 56 16.81 12.74 -10.88
C HIS A 56 16.05 11.52 -10.33
N TRP A 57 15.03 11.05 -11.07
CA TRP A 57 14.30 9.82 -10.76
C TRP A 57 15.24 8.60 -10.81
N PRO A 58 15.04 7.58 -9.95
CA PRO A 58 15.82 6.35 -10.02
C PRO A 58 15.78 5.72 -11.42
N GLN A 59 16.93 5.40 -11.99
CA GLN A 59 17.07 4.82 -13.33
C GLN A 59 17.44 3.36 -13.23
N GLU A 60 16.53 2.46 -13.60
CA GLU A 60 16.83 1.02 -13.64
C GLU A 60 17.90 0.73 -14.68
N PRO A 61 18.94 -0.07 -14.33
CA PRO A 61 19.93 -0.50 -15.29
C PRO A 61 19.30 -1.36 -16.40
N PRO A 62 19.67 -1.14 -17.67
CA PRO A 62 19.09 -1.89 -18.79
C PRO A 62 19.23 -3.42 -18.67
N GLU A 63 20.26 -3.88 -17.98
CA GLU A 63 20.60 -5.31 -17.82
C GLU A 63 19.60 -6.09 -16.97
N ILE A 64 18.79 -5.38 -16.16
CA ILE A 64 17.83 -6.02 -15.25
C ILE A 64 16.39 -5.94 -15.76
N LEU A 65 16.10 -5.14 -16.79
CA LEU A 65 14.72 -4.84 -17.23
C LEU A 65 13.92 -6.08 -17.63
N ASP A 66 14.58 -7.13 -18.14
CA ASP A 66 13.94 -8.39 -18.51
C ASP A 66 13.80 -9.38 -17.33
N ASN A 67 14.21 -8.97 -16.12
CA ASN A 67 14.18 -9.82 -14.93
C ASN A 67 13.44 -9.13 -13.78
N GLU A 68 12.16 -9.45 -13.62
CA GLU A 68 11.29 -8.88 -12.60
C GLU A 68 11.89 -8.97 -11.18
N ASN A 69 12.44 -10.11 -10.80
CA ASN A 69 13.07 -10.28 -9.49
C ASN A 69 14.28 -9.36 -9.29
N ALA A 70 15.08 -9.14 -10.34
CA ALA A 70 16.23 -8.25 -10.28
C ALA A 70 15.79 -6.78 -10.20
N CYS A 71 14.73 -6.38 -10.91
CA CYS A 71 14.11 -5.07 -10.80
C CYS A 71 13.59 -4.81 -9.37
N GLU A 72 12.85 -5.76 -8.80
CA GLU A 72 12.35 -5.64 -7.43
C GLU A 72 13.48 -5.50 -6.42
N ASP A 73 14.52 -6.33 -6.50
CA ASP A 73 15.70 -6.25 -5.62
C ASP A 73 16.42 -4.92 -5.78
N TRP A 74 16.50 -4.41 -7.00
CA TRP A 74 17.10 -3.11 -7.26
C TRP A 74 16.30 -1.96 -6.61
N TRP A 75 14.97 -1.95 -6.73
CA TRP A 75 14.12 -0.95 -6.07
C TRP A 75 14.22 -1.00 -4.55
N LEU A 76 14.26 -2.20 -3.97
CA LEU A 76 14.47 -2.39 -2.54
C LEU A 76 15.81 -1.78 -2.08
N ASN A 77 16.87 -1.98 -2.86
CA ASN A 77 18.22 -1.50 -2.52
C ASN A 77 18.40 0.00 -2.75
N VAL A 78 17.86 0.56 -3.84
CA VAL A 78 18.07 1.97 -4.20
C VAL A 78 17.39 2.92 -3.23
N LEU A 79 16.23 2.55 -2.67
CA LEU A 79 15.51 3.39 -1.71
C LEU A 79 15.79 3.04 -0.24
N ALA A 80 16.52 1.96 0.06
CA ALA A 80 16.87 1.60 1.43
C ALA A 80 17.60 2.71 2.20
N PRO A 81 18.60 3.43 1.61
CA PRO A 81 19.28 4.53 2.29
C PRO A 81 18.36 5.70 2.65
N TYR A 82 17.22 5.82 1.97
CA TYR A 82 16.23 6.88 2.16
C TYR A 82 15.07 6.47 3.09
N GLY A 83 15.18 5.31 3.74
CA GLY A 83 14.27 4.84 4.76
C GLY A 83 13.21 3.84 4.30
N ALA A 84 13.24 3.41 3.04
CA ALA A 84 12.37 2.33 2.57
C ALA A 84 12.86 1.00 3.13
N THR A 85 11.96 0.26 3.79
CA THR A 85 12.21 -1.11 4.26
C THR A 85 11.44 -2.11 3.42
N PRO A 86 11.80 -3.40 3.39
CA PRO A 86 11.02 -4.42 2.72
C PRO A 86 9.53 -4.43 3.14
N GLU A 87 9.25 -4.14 4.42
CA GLU A 87 7.88 -4.06 4.93
C GLU A 87 7.10 -2.86 4.36
N THR A 88 7.80 -1.75 4.06
CA THR A 88 7.19 -0.56 3.45
C THR A 88 6.73 -0.83 2.01
N TRP A 89 7.40 -1.75 1.32
CA TRP A 89 7.04 -2.17 -0.04
C TRP A 89 5.88 -3.17 -0.09
N MET A 90 5.43 -3.67 1.06
CA MET A 90 4.44 -4.73 1.13
C MET A 90 3.08 -4.22 1.63
N CYS A 91 2.04 -4.39 0.81
CA CYS A 91 0.66 -4.22 1.26
C CYS A 91 0.28 -5.37 2.21
N PRO A 92 -0.19 -5.10 3.44
CA PRO A 92 -0.57 -6.14 4.40
C PRO A 92 -1.67 -7.07 3.87
N THR A 93 -2.63 -6.53 3.12
CA THR A 93 -3.72 -7.30 2.52
C THR A 93 -3.21 -8.27 1.46
N ILE A 94 -2.33 -7.82 0.57
CA ILE A 94 -1.71 -8.68 -0.45
C ILE A 94 -0.87 -9.76 0.23
N LYS A 95 -0.06 -9.39 1.22
CA LYS A 95 0.72 -10.34 2.01
C LYS A 95 -0.16 -11.44 2.61
N ARG A 96 -1.29 -11.08 3.19
CA ARG A 96 -2.22 -12.03 3.80
C ARG A 96 -2.94 -12.90 2.77
N LEU A 97 -3.44 -12.30 1.68
CA LEU A 97 -4.30 -12.98 0.71
C LEU A 97 -3.50 -13.81 -0.31
N VAL A 98 -2.37 -13.30 -0.76
CA VAL A 98 -1.59 -13.86 -1.86
C VAL A 98 -0.36 -14.58 -1.34
N CYS A 99 0.50 -13.88 -0.59
CA CYS A 99 1.79 -14.41 -0.19
C CYS A 99 1.73 -15.57 0.82
N ASN A 100 0.66 -15.68 1.61
CA ASN A 100 0.48 -16.80 2.51
C ASN A 100 0.04 -18.10 1.80
N LYS A 101 -0.40 -18.02 0.54
CA LYS A 101 -0.92 -19.17 -0.22
C LYS A 101 0.10 -19.79 -1.19
N THR A 102 1.13 -19.05 -1.56
CA THR A 102 2.15 -19.50 -2.53
C THR A 102 3.55 -19.39 -1.94
N LYS A 103 4.38 -20.44 -2.10
CA LYS A 103 5.76 -20.46 -1.56
C LYS A 103 6.80 -19.88 -2.52
N ASP A 104 6.55 -19.93 -3.83
CA ASP A 104 7.48 -19.52 -4.88
C ASP A 104 6.86 -18.45 -5.78
N GLY A 105 7.67 -17.48 -6.24
CA GLY A 105 7.26 -16.44 -7.18
C GLY A 105 6.42 -15.32 -6.57
N ARG A 106 6.68 -14.94 -5.32
CA ARG A 106 5.98 -13.82 -4.66
C ARG A 106 6.59 -12.50 -5.07
N PRO A 107 5.80 -11.48 -5.43
CA PRO A 107 6.33 -10.14 -5.59
C PRO A 107 6.92 -9.65 -4.26
N LYS A 108 8.11 -9.06 -4.31
CA LYS A 108 8.78 -8.43 -3.17
C LYS A 108 8.28 -7.01 -2.97
N ILE A 109 7.78 -6.39 -4.04
CA ILE A 109 7.18 -5.06 -4.04
C ILE A 109 5.71 -5.17 -4.46
N HIS A 110 4.83 -4.48 -3.74
CA HIS A 110 3.39 -4.40 -4.02
C HIS A 110 2.96 -3.03 -4.56
N TYR A 111 3.90 -2.12 -4.71
CA TYR A 111 3.72 -0.80 -5.27
C TYR A 111 4.73 -0.60 -6.39
N THR A 112 4.25 -0.64 -7.62
CA THR A 112 5.09 -0.50 -8.82
C THR A 112 5.41 0.96 -9.06
N PRO A 113 6.68 1.36 -9.09
CA PRO A 113 7.08 2.70 -9.47
C PRO A 113 6.87 2.93 -10.97
N THR A 114 6.43 4.13 -11.32
CA THR A 114 6.39 4.57 -12.72
C THR A 114 7.80 4.93 -13.18
N MET A 115 8.10 4.66 -14.45
CA MET A 115 9.39 5.02 -15.04
C MET A 115 9.37 6.46 -15.57
N PHE A 116 10.42 7.21 -15.24
CA PHE A 116 10.68 8.55 -15.78
C PHE A 116 12.09 8.62 -16.35
N ASP A 117 12.33 9.60 -17.22
CA ASP A 117 13.67 9.91 -17.72
C ASP A 117 14.58 10.51 -16.62
N ALA A 118 15.85 10.71 -16.93
CA ALA A 118 16.83 11.29 -16.00
C ALA A 118 16.70 12.81 -15.82
N ASN A 119 15.70 13.46 -16.42
CA ASN A 119 15.46 14.88 -16.22
C ASN A 119 14.81 15.11 -14.85
N PRO A 120 15.41 15.92 -13.97
CA PRO A 120 14.95 16.12 -12.60
C PRO A 120 13.55 16.75 -12.52
N MET A 121 13.10 17.43 -13.56
CA MET A 121 11.78 18.07 -13.58
C MET A 121 10.67 17.15 -14.07
N THR A 122 10.99 16.06 -14.80
CA THR A 122 9.97 15.21 -15.42
C THR A 122 9.02 14.57 -14.39
N PRO A 123 9.46 14.06 -13.24
CA PRO A 123 8.57 13.48 -12.23
C PRO A 123 7.53 14.47 -11.69
N TYR A 124 7.83 15.75 -11.72
CA TYR A 124 6.96 16.83 -11.22
C TYR A 124 6.18 17.57 -12.31
N LYS A 125 6.48 17.30 -13.58
CA LYS A 125 5.91 18.03 -14.73
C LYS A 125 4.41 17.84 -14.84
N TRP A 126 3.92 16.66 -14.51
CA TRP A 126 2.49 16.34 -14.60
C TRP A 126 1.97 15.86 -13.24
N SER A 127 1.15 16.68 -12.62
CA SER A 127 0.54 16.36 -11.32
C SER A 127 -0.39 15.13 -11.36
N THR A 128 -0.84 14.76 -12.56
CA THR A 128 -1.73 13.59 -12.78
C THR A 128 -0.98 12.32 -13.14
N GLN A 129 0.35 12.37 -13.33
CA GLN A 129 1.13 11.15 -13.59
C GLN A 129 1.51 10.49 -12.28
N PRO A 130 1.11 9.21 -12.06
CA PRO A 130 1.40 8.53 -10.81
C PRO A 130 2.89 8.25 -10.63
N TRP A 131 3.36 8.29 -9.39
CA TRP A 131 4.68 7.83 -9.00
C TRP A 131 4.70 6.35 -8.60
N LEU A 132 3.62 5.91 -7.94
CA LEU A 132 3.46 4.53 -7.46
C LEU A 132 2.05 4.06 -7.77
N ILE A 133 1.93 2.81 -8.19
CA ILE A 133 0.66 2.14 -8.44
C ILE A 133 0.64 0.83 -7.64
N GLU A 134 -0.41 0.62 -6.84
CA GLU A 134 -0.61 -0.62 -6.11
C GLU A 134 -0.94 -1.78 -7.05
N ILE A 135 -0.37 -2.96 -6.80
CA ILE A 135 -0.70 -4.16 -7.56
C ILE A 135 -2.07 -4.69 -7.12
N GLY A 136 -3.03 -4.67 -8.03
CA GLY A 136 -4.36 -5.25 -7.87
C GLY A 136 -5.35 -4.38 -7.09
N ASN A 137 -6.61 -4.84 -7.04
CA ASN A 137 -7.71 -4.20 -6.32
C ASN A 137 -7.98 -4.95 -5.00
N MET A 138 -7.24 -4.63 -3.96
CA MET A 138 -7.30 -5.36 -2.68
C MET A 138 -8.16 -4.66 -1.61
N HIS A 139 -8.50 -3.38 -1.82
CA HIS A 139 -9.19 -2.55 -0.83
C HIS A 139 -10.57 -2.08 -1.27
N GLY A 140 -11.00 -2.44 -2.50
CA GLY A 140 -12.20 -1.91 -3.16
C GLY A 140 -11.95 -0.52 -3.77
N GLY A 141 -12.64 -0.19 -4.84
CA GLY A 141 -12.45 1.08 -5.55
C GLY A 141 -11.26 1.11 -6.51
N GLY A 142 -10.75 -0.06 -6.92
CA GLY A 142 -9.58 -0.16 -7.79
C GLY A 142 -8.24 -0.16 -7.03
N ALA A 143 -7.14 -0.16 -7.77
CA ALA A 143 -5.79 -0.03 -7.22
C ALA A 143 -5.57 1.37 -6.64
N ASN A 144 -4.81 1.48 -5.55
CA ASN A 144 -4.38 2.77 -5.05
C ASN A 144 -3.26 3.34 -5.91
N ILE A 145 -3.31 4.63 -6.15
CA ILE A 145 -2.36 5.38 -6.98
C ILE A 145 -1.82 6.55 -6.16
N CYS A 146 -0.50 6.67 -6.08
CA CYS A 146 0.18 7.77 -5.39
C CYS A 146 0.74 8.77 -6.41
N PHE A 147 0.48 10.06 -6.19
CA PHE A 147 0.88 11.16 -7.06
C PHE A 147 2.08 11.95 -6.51
N PRO A 148 2.70 12.82 -7.35
CA PRO A 148 3.86 13.63 -6.94
C PRO A 148 3.64 14.49 -5.70
N ASP A 149 2.42 14.99 -5.49
CA ASP A 149 2.01 15.80 -4.33
C ASP A 149 1.79 14.98 -3.04
N GLY A 150 1.98 13.66 -3.12
CA GLY A 150 1.73 12.72 -2.03
C GLY A 150 0.26 12.41 -1.81
N SER A 151 -0.65 12.87 -2.68
CA SER A 151 -2.04 12.42 -2.65
C SER A 151 -2.13 10.97 -3.12
N ILE A 152 -3.02 10.21 -2.48
CA ILE A 152 -3.30 8.82 -2.85
C ILE A 152 -4.78 8.72 -3.15
N ARG A 153 -5.12 8.19 -4.33
CA ARG A 153 -6.49 8.01 -4.80
C ARG A 153 -6.68 6.60 -5.33
N SER A 154 -7.91 6.11 -5.31
CA SER A 154 -8.22 4.85 -5.96
C SER A 154 -8.32 5.04 -7.49
N MET A 155 -8.10 3.97 -8.24
CA MET A 155 -8.22 3.97 -9.70
C MET A 155 -9.62 4.41 -10.14
N ASP A 156 -10.68 3.93 -9.45
CA ASP A 156 -12.06 4.26 -9.78
C ASP A 156 -12.37 5.74 -9.54
N GLU A 157 -11.75 6.35 -8.53
CA GLU A 157 -11.87 7.79 -8.26
C GLU A 157 -11.19 8.64 -9.34
N VAL A 158 -10.05 8.16 -9.87
CA VAL A 158 -9.29 8.86 -10.93
C VAL A 158 -9.94 8.68 -12.29
N ALA A 159 -10.47 7.48 -12.58
CA ALA A 159 -11.13 7.19 -13.86
C ALA A 159 -12.51 7.86 -14.01
N GLY A 160 -13.12 8.28 -12.89
CA GLY A 160 -14.49 8.79 -12.87
C GLY A 160 -15.53 7.68 -13.01
N PRO A 161 -16.81 7.97 -12.70
CA PRO A 161 -17.87 7.03 -12.99
C PRO A 161 -18.02 6.87 -14.50
N GLY A 162 -17.78 5.65 -15.01
CA GLY A 162 -18.04 5.26 -16.39
C GLY A 162 -19.54 5.28 -16.73
#